data_056521130cb5b49fcce6613d1823939a
#
_entry.id   056521130cb5b49fcce6613d1823939a
#
_cell.length_a   1.000
_cell.length_b   1.000
_cell.length_c   1.000
_cell.angle_alpha   90.00
_cell.angle_beta   90.00
_cell.angle_gamma   90.00
#
_symmetry.space_group_name_H-M   'P 1'
#
loop_
_entity.id
_entity.type
_entity.pdbx_description
1 polymer ?
#
loop_
_entity_poly.entity_id
_entity_poly.type
_entity_poly.pdbx_seq_one_letter_code
_entity_poly.pdbx_strand_id
1 'polypeptide(L)'
;MRQRFLPAILLLLALLSACAKPLPADRADYAGDWRGNGVSLLITPEGQVVYHRQEGGSTVSIDAPLKAFDGDDFEVGVGPLVTRFDVGQPPKEADGEWTMEVDGRLLRREDGQAPKAKGELKA
;
A
#
# COMPACT_ATOMS: atom_id res chain seq x y z
N MET A 1 -9.11 32.46 26.68
CA MET A 1 -8.01 31.79 26.92
C MET A 1 -8.07 30.39 26.62
N ARG A 2 -9.07 29.63 26.99
CA ARG A 2 -9.14 28.30 26.70
C ARG A 2 -9.14 28.04 25.26
N GLN A 3 -9.63 28.86 24.39
CA GLN A 3 -9.69 28.62 23.01
C GLN A 3 -8.35 28.49 22.39
N ARG A 4 -7.32 28.95 23.05
CA ARG A 4 -6.03 28.90 22.46
C ARG A 4 -5.50 27.47 22.38
N PHE A 5 -5.94 26.58 23.22
CA PHE A 5 -5.44 25.23 23.19
C PHE A 5 -6.09 24.39 22.12
N LEU A 6 -7.30 24.69 21.75
CA LEU A 6 -7.99 23.92 20.74
C LEU A 6 -7.28 23.90 19.39
N PRO A 7 -6.87 25.05 18.86
CA PRO A 7 -6.20 25.03 17.57
C PRO A 7 -4.88 24.26 17.62
N ALA A 8 -4.21 24.29 18.77
CA ALA A 8 -2.97 23.58 18.88
C ALA A 8 -3.19 22.07 18.85
N ILE A 9 -4.23 21.59 19.47
CA ILE A 9 -4.53 20.18 19.48
C ILE A 9 -4.94 19.72 18.10
N LEU A 10 -5.71 20.51 17.39
CA LEU A 10 -6.13 20.15 16.06
C LEU A 10 -4.93 20.08 15.12
N LEU A 11 -4.00 20.97 15.28
CA LEU A 11 -2.83 20.97 14.43
C LEU A 11 -2.02 19.72 14.68
N LEU A 12 -1.89 19.28 15.91
CA LEU A 12 -1.13 18.11 16.24
C LEU A 12 -1.77 16.89 15.63
N LEU A 13 -3.08 16.78 15.65
CA LEU A 13 -3.76 15.64 15.07
C LEU A 13 -3.55 15.62 13.55
N ALA A 14 -3.55 16.78 12.94
CA ALA A 14 -3.33 16.83 11.50
C ALA A 14 -1.93 16.36 11.16
N LEU A 15 -0.94 16.67 12.00
CA LEU A 15 0.40 16.22 11.74
C LEU A 15 0.51 14.71 11.88
N LEU A 16 -0.21 14.11 12.80
CA LEU A 16 -0.15 12.68 12.95
C LEU A 16 -0.73 11.98 11.74
N SER A 17 -1.74 12.54 11.13
CA SER A 17 -2.34 11.87 9.99
C SER A 17 -1.53 12.08 8.74
N ALA A 18 -0.48 12.88 8.80
CA ALA A 18 0.34 13.10 7.62
C ALA A 18 1.34 11.99 7.37
N CYS A 19 1.41 10.98 8.22
CA CYS A 19 2.35 9.91 8.03
C CYS A 19 2.09 9.10 6.79
N ALA A 20 0.86 8.93 6.39
CA ALA A 20 0.53 8.20 5.18
C ALA A 20 -0.05 9.17 4.18
N LYS A 21 0.28 9.03 2.92
CA LYS A 21 -0.24 9.88 1.89
C LYS A 21 -1.09 9.06 0.97
N PRO A 22 -2.25 9.56 0.61
CA PRO A 22 -3.11 8.82 -0.31
C PRO A 22 -2.42 8.61 -1.64
N LEU A 23 -2.82 7.59 -2.37
CA LEU A 23 -2.24 7.35 -3.67
C LEU A 23 -2.58 8.50 -4.62
N PRO A 24 -1.66 8.90 -5.47
CA PRO A 24 -1.98 9.91 -6.48
C PRO A 24 -3.07 9.38 -7.42
N ALA A 25 -3.83 10.27 -8.00
CA ALA A 25 -4.92 9.87 -8.86
C ALA A 25 -4.46 8.97 -10.00
N ASP A 26 -3.29 9.23 -10.55
CA ASP A 26 -2.81 8.45 -11.67
C ASP A 26 -2.15 7.15 -11.22
N ARG A 27 -2.16 6.85 -9.92
CA ARG A 27 -1.63 5.61 -9.41
C ARG A 27 -2.71 4.87 -8.63
N ALA A 28 -3.97 5.25 -8.80
CA ALA A 28 -5.06 4.64 -8.03
C ALA A 28 -5.18 3.14 -8.28
N ASP A 29 -4.74 2.67 -9.45
CA ASP A 29 -4.86 1.27 -9.77
C ASP A 29 -3.92 0.40 -8.94
N TYR A 30 -2.97 1.00 -8.25
CA TYR A 30 -2.06 0.23 -7.42
C TYR A 30 -2.76 -0.24 -6.13
N ALA A 31 -3.87 0.37 -5.77
CA ALA A 31 -4.58 -0.03 -4.57
C ALA A 31 -5.19 -1.41 -4.76
N GLY A 32 -5.07 -2.26 -3.79
CA GLY A 32 -5.68 -3.58 -3.86
C GLY A 32 -4.94 -4.57 -3.01
N ASP A 33 -5.46 -5.78 -3.00
CA ASP A 33 -4.89 -6.88 -2.25
C ASP A 33 -4.29 -7.80 -3.30
N TRP A 34 -3.00 -7.68 -3.51
CA TRP A 34 -2.30 -8.40 -4.58
C TRP A 34 -1.69 -9.67 -4.02
N ARG A 35 -1.89 -10.78 -4.70
CA ARG A 35 -1.41 -12.06 -4.24
C ARG A 35 -0.65 -12.83 -5.30
N GLY A 36 0.38 -13.51 -4.89
CA GLY A 36 1.14 -14.36 -5.77
C GLY A 36 1.63 -15.56 -4.99
N ASN A 37 2.52 -16.34 -5.58
CA ASN A 37 2.99 -17.50 -4.93
C ASN A 37 3.89 -17.12 -3.78
N GLY A 38 3.42 -17.30 -2.54
CA GLY A 38 4.18 -16.96 -1.37
C GLY A 38 4.29 -15.48 -1.08
N VAL A 39 3.49 -14.66 -1.74
CA VAL A 39 3.59 -13.22 -1.60
C VAL A 39 2.21 -12.61 -1.46
N SER A 40 2.06 -11.66 -0.55
CA SER A 40 0.85 -10.88 -0.47
C SER A 40 1.25 -9.43 -0.31
N LEU A 41 0.61 -8.55 -1.03
CA LEU A 41 0.92 -7.13 -1.02
C LEU A 41 -0.39 -6.36 -0.99
N LEU A 42 -0.65 -5.71 0.12
CA LEU A 42 -1.85 -4.92 0.25
C LEU A 42 -1.45 -3.46 0.15
N ILE A 43 -2.07 -2.73 -0.75
CA ILE A 43 -1.84 -1.30 -0.89
C ILE A 43 -3.20 -0.65 -0.72
N THR A 44 -3.35 0.17 0.30
CA THR A 44 -4.64 0.81 0.54
C THR A 44 -4.70 2.13 -0.21
N PRO A 45 -5.89 2.63 -0.52
CA PRO A 45 -6.00 3.93 -1.18
C PRO A 45 -5.39 5.04 -0.34
N GLU A 46 -5.34 4.87 0.99
CA GLU A 46 -4.76 5.87 1.86
C GLU A 46 -3.24 5.86 1.87
N GLY A 47 -2.62 4.88 1.23
CA GLY A 47 -1.18 4.84 1.15
C GLY A 47 -0.48 3.96 2.17
N GLN A 48 -1.19 3.01 2.76
CA GLN A 48 -0.54 2.08 3.67
C GLN A 48 -0.19 0.83 2.88
N VAL A 49 0.97 0.26 3.12
CA VAL A 49 1.43 -0.90 2.39
C VAL A 49 1.77 -2.01 3.38
N VAL A 50 1.20 -3.20 3.17
CA VAL A 50 1.48 -4.35 4.00
C VAL A 50 1.96 -5.47 3.09
N TYR A 51 3.18 -5.91 3.28
CA TYR A 51 3.80 -6.88 2.40
C TYR A 51 4.29 -8.08 3.18
N HIS A 52 4.02 -9.27 2.69
CA HIS A 52 4.51 -10.49 3.29
C HIS A 52 5.06 -11.39 2.21
N ARG A 53 6.22 -11.95 2.43
CA ARG A 53 6.78 -12.88 1.48
C ARG A 53 7.40 -14.05 2.23
N GLN A 54 7.10 -15.25 1.84
CA GLN A 54 7.67 -16.41 2.43
C GLN A 54 8.49 -17.12 1.39
N GLU A 55 9.73 -17.42 1.72
CA GLU A 55 10.55 -18.04 0.76
C GLU A 55 11.57 -18.88 1.45
N GLY A 56 11.63 -20.18 1.23
CA GLY A 56 12.63 -21.02 1.78
C GLY A 56 12.81 -20.96 3.27
N GLY A 57 11.79 -20.89 4.01
CA GLY A 57 11.90 -20.83 5.44
C GLY A 57 12.10 -19.43 6.01
N SER A 58 12.24 -18.44 5.17
CA SER A 58 12.38 -17.08 5.62
C SER A 58 11.09 -16.34 5.39
N THR A 59 10.80 -15.37 6.22
CA THR A 59 9.62 -14.54 6.07
C THR A 59 10.03 -13.08 6.12
N VAL A 60 9.55 -12.30 5.17
CA VAL A 60 9.78 -10.88 5.16
C VAL A 60 8.43 -10.21 5.36
N SER A 61 8.33 -9.28 6.28
CA SER A 61 7.09 -8.56 6.54
C SER A 61 7.38 -7.08 6.62
N ILE A 62 6.59 -6.29 5.92
CA ILE A 62 6.73 -4.86 5.92
C ILE A 62 5.35 -4.27 6.09
N ASP A 63 5.22 -3.30 6.98
CA ASP A 63 3.96 -2.64 7.21
C ASP A 63 4.32 -1.18 7.40
N ALA A 64 4.21 -0.38 6.37
CA ALA A 64 4.67 0.99 6.41
C ALA A 64 3.98 1.83 5.35
N PRO A 65 4.07 3.15 5.46
CA PRO A 65 3.40 4.00 4.48
C PRO A 65 4.16 4.08 3.18
N LEU A 66 3.44 4.33 2.11
CA LEU A 66 4.03 4.54 0.82
C LEU A 66 4.76 5.85 0.89
N LYS A 67 5.99 5.88 0.45
CA LYS A 67 6.77 7.08 0.50
C LYS A 67 6.75 7.84 -0.81
N ALA A 68 6.96 7.17 -1.90
CA ALA A 68 7.02 7.84 -3.19
C ALA A 68 6.96 6.85 -4.33
N PHE A 69 6.56 7.34 -5.49
CA PHE A 69 6.65 6.56 -6.71
C PHE A 69 7.85 7.07 -7.50
N ASP A 70 8.48 6.19 -8.24
CA ASP A 70 9.60 6.56 -9.07
C ASP A 70 9.33 5.81 -10.37
N GLY A 71 8.69 6.46 -11.34
CA GLY A 71 8.21 5.78 -12.51
C GLY A 71 7.13 4.82 -12.09
N ASP A 72 7.28 3.56 -12.42
CA ASP A 72 6.31 2.57 -12.00
C ASP A 72 6.69 1.95 -10.67
N ASP A 73 7.93 2.14 -10.22
CA ASP A 73 8.39 1.56 -8.97
C ASP A 73 7.91 2.39 -7.79
N PHE A 74 7.95 1.85 -6.59
CA PHE A 74 7.55 2.62 -5.44
C PHE A 74 8.40 2.29 -4.22
N GLU A 75 8.44 3.23 -3.31
CA GLU A 75 9.19 3.10 -2.09
C GLU A 75 8.25 3.15 -0.90
N VAL A 76 8.53 2.34 0.09
CA VAL A 76 7.69 2.23 1.27
C VAL A 76 8.58 2.39 2.48
N GLY A 77 8.15 3.15 3.45
CA GLY A 77 8.93 3.31 4.66
C GLY A 77 8.91 4.72 5.19
N VAL A 78 9.70 4.95 6.23
CA VAL A 78 9.74 6.22 6.89
C VAL A 78 11.18 6.65 7.07
N GLY A 79 11.47 7.87 6.75
CA GLY A 79 12.81 8.41 6.94
C GLY A 79 13.84 7.60 6.18
N PRO A 80 14.89 7.18 6.83
CA PRO A 80 15.93 6.41 6.15
C PRO A 80 15.59 4.93 6.01
N LEU A 81 14.54 4.47 6.65
CA LEU A 81 14.17 3.07 6.56
C LEU A 81 13.19 2.89 5.42
N VAL A 82 13.71 2.67 4.25
CA VAL A 82 12.90 2.59 3.05
C VAL A 82 13.17 1.31 2.29
N THR A 83 12.12 0.69 1.80
CA THR A 83 12.23 -0.48 0.96
C THR A 83 11.71 -0.12 -0.42
N ARG A 84 12.46 -0.46 -1.45
CA ARG A 84 12.03 -0.16 -2.80
C ARG A 84 11.44 -1.41 -3.42
N PHE A 85 10.33 -1.25 -4.11
CA PHE A 85 9.70 -2.34 -4.84
C PHE A 85 9.83 -2.04 -6.33
N ASP A 86 10.42 -2.96 -7.07
CA ASP A 86 10.59 -2.77 -8.50
C ASP A 86 9.38 -3.33 -9.22
N VAL A 87 8.74 -2.52 -10.03
CA VAL A 87 7.53 -2.92 -10.72
C VAL A 87 7.87 -3.12 -12.19
N GLY A 88 7.90 -4.38 -12.62
CA GLY A 88 8.20 -4.70 -13.99
C GLY A 88 7.01 -4.49 -14.89
N GLN A 89 5.81 -4.62 -14.35
CA GLN A 89 4.63 -4.36 -15.10
C GLN A 89 3.65 -3.68 -14.17
N PRO A 90 3.23 -2.45 -14.43
CA PRO A 90 2.29 -1.77 -13.57
C PRO A 90 0.91 -2.43 -13.65
N PRO A 91 -0.01 -2.08 -12.76
CA PRO A 91 -1.31 -2.71 -12.75
C PRO A 91 -1.97 -2.65 -14.11
N LYS A 92 -2.49 -3.79 -14.56
CA LYS A 92 -3.08 -3.87 -15.83
C LYS A 92 -4.25 -4.84 -15.77
N GLU A 93 -5.32 -4.54 -16.46
CA GLU A 93 -6.48 -5.37 -16.47
C GLU A 93 -6.62 -6.09 -17.79
N ALA A 94 -6.93 -7.35 -17.77
CA ALA A 94 -7.22 -8.11 -18.96
C ALA A 94 -8.26 -9.16 -18.61
N ASP A 95 -9.35 -9.20 -19.35
CA ASP A 95 -10.44 -10.14 -19.09
C ASP A 95 -10.95 -10.09 -17.67
N GLY A 96 -11.05 -8.92 -17.15
CA GLY A 96 -11.59 -8.75 -15.81
C GLY A 96 -10.62 -9.06 -14.69
N GLU A 97 -9.39 -9.39 -15.01
CA GLU A 97 -8.44 -9.71 -14.00
C GLU A 97 -7.31 -8.70 -13.97
N TRP A 98 -6.96 -8.22 -12.80
CA TRP A 98 -5.86 -7.28 -12.67
C TRP A 98 -4.60 -7.99 -12.24
N THR A 99 -3.50 -7.65 -12.89
CA THR A 99 -2.21 -8.23 -12.54
C THR A 99 -1.16 -7.13 -12.44
N MET A 100 -0.10 -7.40 -11.72
CA MET A 100 1.03 -6.48 -11.58
C MET A 100 2.27 -7.33 -11.30
N GLU A 101 3.41 -6.93 -11.83
CA GLU A 101 4.61 -7.67 -11.56
C GLU A 101 5.47 -6.88 -10.61
N VAL A 102 5.80 -7.42 -9.46
CA VAL A 102 6.59 -6.74 -8.46
C VAL A 102 7.78 -7.61 -8.07
N ASP A 103 8.98 -7.06 -8.17
CA ASP A 103 10.21 -7.77 -7.86
C ASP A 103 10.28 -9.09 -8.60
N GLY A 104 9.86 -9.08 -9.85
CA GLY A 104 9.93 -10.26 -10.69
C GLY A 104 8.84 -11.29 -10.46
N ARG A 105 7.85 -11.00 -9.63
CA ARG A 105 6.78 -11.93 -9.35
C ARG A 105 5.47 -11.41 -9.86
N LEU A 106 4.71 -12.25 -10.51
CA LEU A 106 3.42 -11.84 -11.02
C LEU A 106 2.38 -11.96 -9.92
N LEU A 107 1.69 -10.89 -9.62
CA LEU A 107 0.65 -10.86 -8.60
C LEU A 107 -0.69 -10.59 -9.24
N ARG A 108 -1.77 -11.13 -8.65
CA ARG A 108 -3.10 -10.89 -9.11
C ARG A 108 -3.87 -10.21 -8.05
N ARG A 109 -4.73 -9.29 -8.40
CA ARG A 109 -5.55 -8.58 -7.43
C ARG A 109 -6.74 -9.47 -7.10
N GLU A 110 -6.98 -9.61 -5.81
CA GLU A 110 -8.03 -10.45 -5.36
C GLU A 110 -9.34 -9.91 -5.68
N ASP A 111 -9.94 -10.50 -6.65
CA ASP A 111 -11.24 -10.16 -6.93
C ASP A 111 -11.72 -8.87 -6.90
N GLY A 112 -11.11 -8.05 -7.41
CA GLY A 112 -11.57 -6.75 -7.50
C GLY A 112 -11.96 -6.15 -6.29
N GLN A 113 -11.63 -6.66 -5.17
CA GLN A 113 -12.00 -6.10 -4.09
C GLN A 113 -11.05 -5.21 -3.66
N ALA A 114 -11.27 -4.04 -3.58
CA ALA A 114 -10.43 -3.08 -3.00
C ALA A 114 -10.34 -3.45 -1.60
N PRO A 115 -9.36 -3.07 -0.88
CA PRO A 115 -9.24 -3.39 0.50
C PRO A 115 -10.39 -2.82 1.21
N LYS A 116 -11.17 -3.53 1.89
CA LYS A 116 -12.19 -3.04 2.62
C LYS A 116 -12.23 -3.62 3.95
N ALA A 117 -13.14 -3.22 4.71
CA ALA A 117 -13.23 -3.65 6.05
C ALA A 117 -13.31 -5.10 6.05
N LYS A 118 -12.55 -5.71 6.89
CA LYS A 118 -12.63 -7.01 6.92
C LYS A 118 -13.86 -7.53 7.32
N GLY A 119 -14.61 -6.94 8.06
CA GLY A 119 -15.84 -7.41 8.53
C GLY A 119 -16.77 -7.76 7.45
N GLU A 120 -16.69 -7.16 6.33
CA GLU A 120 -17.59 -7.47 5.39
C GLU A 120 -17.37 -8.74 4.78
N LEU A 121 -16.31 -9.27 4.93
CA LEU A 121 -16.09 -10.45 4.34
C LEU A 121 -16.83 -11.52 4.78
N LYS A 122 -17.14 -11.57 5.85
CA LYS A 122 -17.70 -12.58 6.32
C LYS A 122 -18.88 -12.82 6.02
N ALA A 123 -19.33 -12.20 5.79
CA ALA A 123 -20.66 -12.37 5.53
C ALA A 123 -21.07 -13.67 5.38
#